data_67925ed2b068ab2c37d3eeab4a9453be
#
_entry.id   67925ed2b068ab2c37d3eeab4a9453be
#
_cell.length_a   1.000
_cell.length_b   1.000
_cell.length_c   1.000
_cell.angle_alpha   90.00
_cell.angle_beta   90.00
_cell.angle_gamma   90.00
#
_symmetry.space_group_name_H-M   'P 1'
#
loop_
_entity.id
_entity.type
_entity.pdbx_description
1 polymer ?
#
loop_
_entity_poly.entity_id
_entity_poly.type
_entity_poly.pdbx_seq_one_letter_code
_entity_poly.pdbx_strand_id
1 'polypeptide(L)'
;EELTNKLIQDIEQEKYKYAQAIPSERDFVQIYEMNRSAVKKAIQQLVNKEYLLKIHGKGTFVKKNIHEHLQIKFHGLSELLEREGIQPSSLILASEIKPAGHIVGKALQLEPTEEVFHLVRLRSGDGEPISIEDTYIPLNLIPDLQAFDFQIFSFYSTLAAYHYQIENIYQTISSSKVSNKEARLLKTSLNRPVISLAITAVTTNEQAVEYTEVVVLPEFAAIYTKNVHQGKEMKIYAQID
;
A
#
# COMPACT_ATOMS: atom_id res chain seq x y z
N GLU A 1 22.90 14.69 19.01
CA GLU A 1 23.64 14.07 17.88
C GLU A 1 23.76 12.55 18.02
N GLU A 2 24.13 12.03 19.20
CA GLU A 2 24.30 10.58 19.43
C GLU A 2 23.03 9.78 19.11
N LEU A 3 21.87 10.15 19.65
CA LEU A 3 20.59 9.49 19.38
C LEU A 3 20.20 9.60 17.89
N THR A 4 20.44 10.75 17.26
CA THR A 4 20.14 10.93 15.82
C THR A 4 20.95 9.95 14.96
N ASN A 5 22.25 9.83 15.24
CA ASN A 5 23.12 8.92 14.51
C ASN A 5 22.77 7.45 14.79
N LYS A 6 22.43 7.14 16.04
CA LYS A 6 22.00 5.79 16.42
C LYS A 6 20.72 5.37 15.69
N LEU A 7 19.73 6.25 15.61
CA LEU A 7 18.47 5.96 14.90
C LEU A 7 18.67 5.86 13.38
N ILE A 8 19.56 6.68 12.80
CA ILE A 8 19.95 6.52 11.39
C ILE A 8 20.53 5.12 11.16
N GLN A 9 21.49 4.72 11.99
CA GLN A 9 22.10 3.39 11.90
C GLN A 9 21.06 2.27 12.08
N ASP A 10 20.16 2.39 13.07
CA ASP A 10 19.10 1.40 13.31
C ASP A 10 18.15 1.27 12.11
N ILE A 11 17.85 2.38 11.40
CA ILE A 11 17.05 2.38 10.16
C ILE A 11 17.84 1.76 9.00
N GLU A 12 19.10 2.14 8.82
CA GLU A 12 19.96 1.62 7.76
C GLU A 12 20.30 0.14 7.93
N GLN A 13 20.27 -0.37 9.16
CA GLN A 13 20.40 -1.79 9.51
C GLN A 13 19.06 -2.54 9.59
N GLU A 14 17.98 -1.92 9.14
CA GLU A 14 16.61 -2.49 9.12
C GLU A 14 16.05 -2.91 10.49
N LYS A 15 16.57 -2.39 11.58
CA LYS A 15 15.96 -2.57 12.90
C LYS A 15 14.57 -1.92 12.97
N TYR A 16 14.41 -0.79 12.29
CA TYR A 16 13.14 -0.15 11.99
C TYR A 16 12.97 -0.06 10.47
N LYS A 17 11.98 -0.76 9.94
CA LYS A 17 11.73 -0.84 8.49
C LYS A 17 10.84 0.30 8.01
N TYR A 18 10.83 0.53 6.70
CA TYR A 18 9.91 1.47 6.05
C TYR A 18 8.46 1.24 6.48
N ALA A 19 7.73 2.33 6.71
CA ALA A 19 6.35 2.36 7.20
C ALA A 19 6.14 1.85 8.63
N GLN A 20 7.15 1.31 9.30
CA GLN A 20 7.05 0.85 10.68
C GLN A 20 7.04 2.04 11.66
N ALA A 21 6.19 1.95 12.69
CA ALA A 21 6.22 2.89 13.80
C ALA A 21 7.48 2.68 14.66
N ILE A 22 8.17 3.77 15.01
CA ILE A 22 9.24 3.74 16.01
C ILE A 22 8.66 3.97 17.41
N PRO A 23 9.38 3.59 18.49
CA PRO A 23 8.99 3.92 19.84
C PRO A 23 8.68 5.40 20.03
N SER A 24 7.75 5.71 20.91
CA SER A 24 7.36 7.10 21.20
C SER A 24 8.52 7.91 21.81
N GLU A 25 8.43 9.23 21.77
CA GLU A 25 9.38 10.11 22.45
C GLU A 25 9.53 9.74 23.96
N ARG A 26 8.44 9.31 24.60
CA ARG A 26 8.44 8.88 26.00
C ARG A 26 9.22 7.58 26.18
N ASP A 27 9.05 6.62 25.29
CA ASP A 27 9.77 5.35 25.35
C ASP A 27 11.26 5.55 25.13
N PHE A 28 11.64 6.43 24.17
CA PHE A 28 13.05 6.78 23.96
C PHE A 28 13.70 7.47 25.14
N VAL A 29 12.96 8.31 25.88
CA VAL A 29 13.44 8.90 27.16
C VAL A 29 13.82 7.79 28.14
N GLN A 30 13.02 6.73 28.23
CA GLN A 30 13.28 5.60 29.13
C GLN A 30 14.40 4.69 28.59
N ILE A 31 14.36 4.35 27.30
CA ILE A 31 15.33 3.41 26.67
C ILE A 31 16.76 3.98 26.72
N TYR A 32 16.92 5.28 26.47
CA TYR A 32 18.23 5.92 26.35
C TYR A 32 18.60 6.78 27.56
N GLU A 33 17.76 6.83 28.61
CA GLU A 33 17.95 7.64 29.81
C GLU A 33 18.26 9.13 29.52
N MET A 34 17.66 9.64 28.43
CA MET A 34 17.88 11.00 27.94
C MET A 34 16.76 11.93 28.36
N ASN A 35 17.04 13.23 28.45
CA ASN A 35 15.99 14.21 28.68
C ASN A 35 15.06 14.35 27.47
N ARG A 36 13.78 14.67 27.71
CA ARG A 36 12.74 14.77 26.71
C ARG A 36 13.06 15.77 25.58
N SER A 37 13.74 16.87 25.93
CA SER A 37 14.11 17.90 24.95
C SER A 37 15.12 17.38 23.93
N ALA A 38 16.12 16.60 24.39
CA ALA A 38 17.12 16.00 23.51
C ALA A 38 16.50 14.95 22.57
N VAL A 39 15.61 14.10 23.11
CA VAL A 39 14.87 13.10 22.29
C VAL A 39 14.03 13.81 21.23
N LYS A 40 13.22 14.82 21.63
CA LYS A 40 12.39 15.59 20.69
C LYS A 40 13.23 16.24 19.58
N LYS A 41 14.39 16.83 19.94
CA LYS A 41 15.31 17.43 18.97
C LYS A 41 15.87 16.41 18.00
N ALA A 42 16.27 15.22 18.47
CA ALA A 42 16.78 14.15 17.64
C ALA A 42 15.72 13.65 16.62
N ILE A 43 14.48 13.39 17.09
CA ILE A 43 13.37 12.99 16.23
C ILE A 43 13.05 14.08 15.18
N GLN A 44 13.02 15.36 15.61
CA GLN A 44 12.76 16.47 14.69
C GLN A 44 13.86 16.59 13.61
N GLN A 45 15.13 16.35 13.95
CA GLN A 45 16.21 16.32 12.98
C GLN A 45 16.03 15.20 11.94
N LEU A 46 15.57 14.02 12.39
CA LEU A 46 15.29 12.89 11.49
C LEU A 46 14.08 13.14 10.60
N VAL A 47 13.06 13.81 11.10
CA VAL A 47 11.93 14.26 10.27
C VAL A 47 12.40 15.27 9.20
N ASN A 48 13.22 16.24 9.57
CA ASN A 48 13.77 17.22 8.63
C ASN A 48 14.71 16.58 7.56
N LYS A 49 15.35 15.47 7.90
CA LYS A 49 16.20 14.68 6.98
C LYS A 49 15.41 13.62 6.20
N GLU A 50 14.09 13.59 6.31
CA GLU A 50 13.19 12.63 5.67
C GLU A 50 13.39 11.15 6.04
N TYR A 51 14.12 10.86 7.13
CA TYR A 51 14.19 9.50 7.67
C TYR A 51 12.90 9.09 8.38
N LEU A 52 12.23 10.05 9.02
CA LEU A 52 11.01 9.83 9.77
C LEU A 52 9.87 10.72 9.29
N LEU A 53 8.65 10.24 9.49
CA LEU A 53 7.40 10.99 9.28
C LEU A 53 6.61 11.00 10.60
N LYS A 54 6.28 12.20 11.09
CA LYS A 54 5.45 12.36 12.28
C LYS A 54 3.99 12.56 11.84
N ILE A 55 3.12 11.66 12.30
CA ILE A 55 1.68 11.69 12.00
C ILE A 55 0.95 12.05 13.29
N HIS A 56 0.26 13.19 13.28
CA HIS A 56 -0.46 13.67 14.44
C HIS A 56 -1.48 12.63 14.95
N GLY A 57 -1.42 12.31 16.24
CA GLY A 57 -2.32 11.33 16.87
C GLY A 57 -2.01 9.85 16.57
N LYS A 58 -1.10 9.54 15.63
CA LYS A 58 -0.78 8.15 15.25
C LYS A 58 0.62 7.72 15.66
N GLY A 59 1.60 8.65 15.68
CA GLY A 59 2.98 8.33 16.05
C GLY A 59 4.02 8.86 15.10
N THR A 60 5.22 8.27 15.17
CA THR A 60 6.33 8.58 14.28
C THR A 60 6.75 7.31 13.55
N PHE A 61 6.86 7.39 12.24
CA PHE A 61 7.06 6.25 11.35
C PHE A 61 8.33 6.44 10.52
N VAL A 62 8.95 5.33 10.11
CA VAL A 62 10.08 5.37 9.19
C VAL A 62 9.58 5.74 7.79
N LYS A 63 10.05 6.88 7.28
CA LYS A 63 9.77 7.36 5.91
C LYS A 63 10.85 6.89 4.92
N LYS A 64 12.09 6.80 5.37
CA LYS A 64 13.23 6.43 4.52
C LYS A 64 13.11 4.98 4.08
N ASN A 65 12.92 4.78 2.78
CA ASN A 65 13.03 3.47 2.16
C ASN A 65 14.48 3.27 1.70
N ILE A 66 15.25 2.45 2.42
CA ILE A 66 16.65 2.15 2.06
C ILE A 66 16.75 1.29 0.79
N HIS A 67 15.66 0.65 0.40
CA HIS A 67 15.54 -0.16 -0.82
C HIS A 67 15.02 0.63 -2.03
N GLU A 68 14.95 1.96 -1.93
CA GLU A 68 14.50 2.84 -3.01
C GLU A 68 15.35 2.71 -4.30
N HIS A 69 16.58 2.18 -4.16
CA HIS A 69 17.48 1.86 -5.27
C HIS A 69 17.18 0.52 -5.96
N LEU A 70 16.38 -0.36 -5.33
CA LEU A 70 15.88 -1.54 -6.00
C LEU A 70 14.90 -1.05 -7.07
N GLN A 71 15.13 -1.44 -8.31
CA GLN A 71 14.24 -1.08 -9.41
C GLN A 71 12.87 -1.69 -9.12
N ILE A 72 11.97 -0.88 -8.53
CA ILE A 72 10.57 -1.26 -8.38
C ILE A 72 9.99 -1.26 -9.78
N LYS A 73 9.79 -2.45 -10.35
CA LYS A 73 9.22 -2.63 -11.70
C LYS A 73 7.76 -2.16 -11.77
N PHE A 74 7.06 -2.24 -10.66
CA PHE A 74 5.63 -1.97 -10.58
C PHE A 74 5.35 -0.91 -9.53
N HIS A 75 4.51 0.06 -9.90
CA HIS A 75 4.17 1.20 -9.06
C HIS A 75 2.74 1.09 -8.57
N GLY A 76 2.51 1.46 -7.31
CA GLY A 76 1.16 1.62 -6.77
C GLY A 76 0.42 2.80 -7.42
N LEU A 77 -0.91 2.82 -7.30
CA LEU A 77 -1.74 3.88 -7.90
C LEU A 77 -1.27 5.29 -7.48
N SER A 78 -0.84 5.49 -6.23
CA SER A 78 -0.37 6.80 -5.77
C SER A 78 0.82 7.31 -6.60
N GLU A 79 1.82 6.48 -6.81
CA GLU A 79 3.01 6.84 -7.60
C GLU A 79 2.66 7.06 -9.08
N LEU A 80 1.71 6.28 -9.61
CA LEU A 80 1.24 6.45 -11.00
C LEU A 80 0.49 7.79 -11.17
N LEU A 81 -0.33 8.19 -10.19
CA LEU A 81 -1.03 9.48 -10.19
C LEU A 81 -0.04 10.65 -10.08
N GLU A 82 0.93 10.56 -9.16
CA GLU A 82 1.96 11.59 -8.98
C GLU A 82 2.78 11.83 -10.26
N ARG A 83 3.09 10.78 -11.02
CA ARG A 83 3.77 10.88 -12.33
C ARG A 83 2.94 11.60 -13.38
N GLU A 84 1.60 11.57 -13.25
CA GLU A 84 0.68 12.34 -14.08
C GLU A 84 0.42 13.76 -13.54
N GLY A 85 1.08 14.15 -12.44
CA GLY A 85 0.88 15.44 -11.79
C GLY A 85 -0.41 15.55 -10.96
N ILE A 86 -1.05 14.41 -10.67
CA ILE A 86 -2.29 14.32 -9.89
C ILE A 86 -1.93 14.01 -8.44
N GLN A 87 -2.44 14.80 -7.50
CA GLN A 87 -2.21 14.61 -6.07
C GLN A 87 -3.04 13.43 -5.53
N PRO A 88 -2.43 12.28 -5.17
CA PRO A 88 -3.19 11.13 -4.69
C PRO A 88 -3.64 11.31 -3.25
N SER A 89 -4.78 10.71 -2.92
CA SER A 89 -5.20 10.51 -1.53
C SER A 89 -6.01 9.22 -1.39
N SER A 90 -6.10 8.72 -0.15
CA SER A 90 -6.82 7.48 0.16
C SER A 90 -7.65 7.65 1.43
N LEU A 91 -8.87 7.13 1.39
CA LEU A 91 -9.71 6.96 2.56
C LEU A 91 -9.88 5.46 2.81
N ILE A 92 -9.47 4.98 3.98
CA ILE A 92 -9.71 3.59 4.38
C ILE A 92 -11.19 3.42 4.73
N LEU A 93 -11.86 2.53 4.01
CA LEU A 93 -13.26 2.17 4.23
C LEU A 93 -13.41 0.94 5.12
N ALA A 94 -12.46 0.01 5.06
CA ALA A 94 -12.35 -1.15 5.94
C ALA A 94 -10.89 -1.59 6.06
N SER A 95 -10.54 -2.10 7.23
CA SER A 95 -9.21 -2.67 7.53
C SER A 95 -9.40 -3.73 8.61
N GLU A 96 -9.23 -5.00 8.24
CA GLU A 96 -9.51 -6.13 9.14
C GLU A 96 -8.69 -7.36 8.76
N ILE A 97 -8.59 -8.31 9.69
CA ILE A 97 -8.08 -9.65 9.41
C ILE A 97 -9.29 -10.58 9.29
N LYS A 98 -9.30 -11.40 8.23
CA LYS A 98 -10.37 -12.37 8.00
C LYS A 98 -9.89 -13.59 7.22
N PRO A 99 -10.60 -14.72 7.25
CA PRO A 99 -10.31 -15.85 6.37
C PRO A 99 -10.37 -15.46 4.90
N ALA A 100 -9.48 -16.03 4.08
CA ALA A 100 -9.40 -15.77 2.64
C ALA A 100 -10.69 -16.15 1.89
N GLY A 101 -11.34 -17.25 2.29
CA GLY A 101 -12.44 -17.82 1.53
C GLY A 101 -11.98 -18.44 0.22
N HIS A 102 -12.91 -18.94 -0.60
CA HIS A 102 -12.54 -19.73 -1.79
C HIS A 102 -11.96 -18.89 -2.93
N ILE A 103 -12.48 -17.69 -3.17
CA ILE A 103 -12.07 -16.84 -4.32
C ILE A 103 -10.69 -16.26 -4.05
N VAL A 104 -10.53 -15.58 -2.94
CA VAL A 104 -9.26 -14.95 -2.54
C VAL A 104 -8.20 -16.02 -2.26
N GLY A 105 -8.55 -17.13 -1.57
CA GLY A 105 -7.66 -18.24 -1.32
C GLY A 105 -7.09 -18.83 -2.63
N LYS A 106 -7.92 -19.04 -3.65
CA LYS A 106 -7.46 -19.49 -4.96
C LYS A 106 -6.50 -18.49 -5.63
N ALA A 107 -6.81 -17.20 -5.56
CA ALA A 107 -5.97 -16.14 -6.15
C ALA A 107 -4.62 -16.00 -5.44
N LEU A 108 -4.60 -16.16 -4.12
CA LEU A 108 -3.42 -16.01 -3.27
C LEU A 108 -2.69 -17.35 -2.99
N GLN A 109 -3.19 -18.46 -3.54
CA GLN A 109 -2.63 -19.81 -3.29
C GLN A 109 -2.67 -20.21 -1.81
N LEU A 110 -3.76 -19.83 -1.11
CA LEU A 110 -4.02 -20.10 0.29
C LEU A 110 -5.20 -21.07 0.46
N GLU A 111 -5.22 -21.78 1.57
CA GLU A 111 -6.43 -22.49 1.99
C GLU A 111 -7.53 -21.48 2.36
N PRO A 112 -8.82 -21.80 2.12
CA PRO A 112 -9.92 -20.85 2.41
C PRO A 112 -10.00 -20.38 3.86
N THR A 113 -9.42 -21.11 4.80
CA THR A 113 -9.38 -20.82 6.24
C THR A 113 -8.17 -20.02 6.67
N GLU A 114 -7.16 -19.87 5.80
CA GLU A 114 -5.98 -19.06 6.10
C GLU A 114 -6.34 -17.56 6.16
N GLU A 115 -5.69 -16.85 7.05
CA GLU A 115 -5.98 -15.45 7.30
C GLU A 115 -5.29 -14.52 6.30
N VAL A 116 -6.04 -13.50 5.89
CA VAL A 116 -5.57 -12.40 5.07
C VAL A 116 -5.85 -11.08 5.76
N PHE A 117 -4.98 -10.12 5.54
CA PHE A 117 -5.28 -8.72 5.81
C PHE A 117 -6.12 -8.17 4.66
N HIS A 118 -7.30 -7.68 4.99
CA HIS A 118 -8.28 -7.12 4.07
C HIS A 118 -8.33 -5.61 4.23
N LEU A 119 -8.11 -4.88 3.15
CA LEU A 119 -8.04 -3.44 3.12
C LEU A 119 -8.90 -2.88 1.98
N VAL A 120 -9.96 -2.15 2.33
CA VAL A 120 -10.79 -1.45 1.34
C VAL A 120 -10.48 0.03 1.37
N ARG A 121 -10.13 0.60 0.21
CA ARG A 121 -9.79 2.02 0.07
C ARG A 121 -10.63 2.70 -1.01
N LEU A 122 -11.11 3.90 -0.71
CA LEU A 122 -11.52 4.87 -1.72
C LEU A 122 -10.28 5.67 -2.14
N ARG A 123 -9.94 5.61 -3.42
CA ARG A 123 -8.78 6.33 -3.98
C ARG A 123 -9.26 7.60 -4.67
N SER A 124 -8.54 8.66 -4.45
CA SER A 124 -8.85 9.98 -5.03
C SER A 124 -7.62 10.60 -5.66
N GLY A 125 -7.84 11.44 -6.67
CA GLY A 125 -6.85 12.33 -7.27
C GLY A 125 -7.36 13.76 -7.24
N ASP A 126 -6.55 14.72 -6.80
CA ASP A 126 -6.92 16.13 -6.63
C ASP A 126 -8.23 16.33 -5.83
N GLY A 127 -8.47 15.44 -4.85
CA GLY A 127 -9.66 15.44 -3.99
C GLY A 127 -10.91 14.78 -4.59
N GLU A 128 -10.90 14.36 -5.86
CA GLU A 128 -12.04 13.70 -6.50
C GLU A 128 -11.86 12.16 -6.49
N PRO A 129 -12.93 11.39 -6.20
CA PRO A 129 -12.88 9.94 -6.21
C PRO A 129 -12.56 9.37 -7.59
N ILE A 130 -11.66 8.40 -7.64
CA ILE A 130 -11.21 7.72 -8.86
C ILE A 130 -11.68 6.27 -8.88
N SER A 131 -11.46 5.55 -7.77
CA SER A 131 -11.68 4.10 -7.70
C SER A 131 -11.90 3.64 -6.27
N ILE A 132 -12.46 2.43 -6.15
CA ILE A 132 -12.51 1.65 -4.92
C ILE A 132 -11.62 0.44 -5.12
N GLU A 133 -10.66 0.23 -4.23
CA GLU A 133 -9.75 -0.92 -4.20
C GLU A 133 -10.13 -1.81 -3.01
N ASP A 134 -10.35 -3.09 -3.28
CA ASP A 134 -10.61 -4.14 -2.30
C ASP A 134 -9.44 -5.13 -2.32
N THR A 135 -8.49 -4.94 -1.40
CA THR A 135 -7.17 -5.57 -1.41
C THR A 135 -7.05 -6.63 -0.33
N TYR A 136 -6.49 -7.77 -0.70
CA TYR A 136 -6.24 -8.92 0.16
C TYR A 136 -4.75 -9.29 0.13
N ILE A 137 -4.15 -9.44 1.30
CA ILE A 137 -2.72 -9.69 1.47
C ILE A 137 -2.56 -10.87 2.44
N PRO A 138 -1.80 -11.91 2.08
CA PRO A 138 -1.47 -12.99 3.01
C PRO A 138 -0.87 -12.44 4.31
N LEU A 139 -1.45 -12.80 5.46
CA LEU A 139 -1.07 -12.20 6.75
C LEU A 139 0.36 -12.56 7.18
N ASN A 140 0.87 -13.68 6.68
CA ASN A 140 2.21 -14.19 7.00
C ASN A 140 3.35 -13.48 6.26
N LEU A 141 3.07 -12.59 5.30
CA LEU A 141 4.11 -11.89 4.52
C LEU A 141 4.83 -10.82 5.33
N ILE A 142 4.09 -10.02 6.08
CA ILE A 142 4.61 -8.87 6.80
C ILE A 142 4.06 -8.90 8.23
N PRO A 143 4.93 -8.98 9.25
CA PRO A 143 4.50 -8.89 10.65
C PRO A 143 3.75 -7.58 10.93
N ASP A 144 2.71 -7.65 11.73
CA ASP A 144 1.92 -6.50 12.18
C ASP A 144 1.39 -5.59 11.06
N LEU A 145 1.06 -6.17 9.90
CA LEU A 145 0.59 -5.45 8.71
C LEU A 145 -0.58 -4.48 9.01
N GLN A 146 -1.44 -4.82 9.97
CA GLN A 146 -2.54 -3.97 10.42
C GLN A 146 -2.10 -2.68 11.13
N ALA A 147 -0.85 -2.60 11.57
CA ALA A 147 -0.30 -1.39 12.21
C ALA A 147 0.19 -0.35 11.20
N PHE A 148 0.27 -0.71 9.91
CA PHE A 148 0.71 0.21 8.85
C PHE A 148 -0.40 1.15 8.42
N ASP A 149 -0.05 2.41 8.19
CA ASP A 149 -0.98 3.42 7.69
C ASP A 149 -0.96 3.48 6.15
N PHE A 150 -1.76 2.65 5.51
CA PHE A 150 -1.90 2.60 4.06
C PHE A 150 -2.68 3.80 3.44
N GLN A 151 -3.04 4.80 4.20
CA GLN A 151 -3.42 6.11 3.66
C GLN A 151 -2.19 6.89 3.21
N ILE A 152 -1.03 6.64 3.82
CA ILE A 152 0.20 7.40 3.66
C ILE A 152 1.26 6.57 2.96
N PHE A 153 1.42 5.30 3.38
CA PHE A 153 2.47 4.44 2.87
C PHE A 153 1.98 3.59 1.68
N SER A 154 2.83 3.49 0.66
CA SER A 154 2.59 2.61 -0.49
C SER A 154 2.74 1.14 -0.08
N PHE A 155 1.78 0.30 -0.45
CA PHE A 155 1.88 -1.13 -0.21
C PHE A 155 3.07 -1.77 -0.94
N TYR A 156 3.31 -1.39 -2.20
CA TYR A 156 4.43 -1.96 -2.97
C TYR A 156 5.79 -1.53 -2.42
N SER A 157 5.93 -0.28 -1.97
CA SER A 157 7.13 0.17 -1.27
C SER A 157 7.32 -0.57 0.07
N THR A 158 6.22 -0.91 0.75
CA THR A 158 6.27 -1.72 1.98
C THR A 158 6.71 -3.15 1.67
N LEU A 159 6.16 -3.80 0.63
CA LEU A 159 6.61 -5.12 0.19
C LEU A 159 8.12 -5.14 -0.13
N ALA A 160 8.58 -4.14 -0.89
CA ALA A 160 10.01 -4.02 -1.24
C ALA A 160 10.90 -3.89 0.01
N ALA A 161 10.47 -3.14 1.03
CA ALA A 161 11.19 -3.01 2.30
C ALA A 161 11.23 -4.31 3.12
N TYR A 162 10.35 -5.26 2.82
CA TYR A 162 10.35 -6.61 3.39
C TYR A 162 10.93 -7.66 2.42
N HIS A 163 11.70 -7.21 1.41
CA HIS A 163 12.40 -8.03 0.42
C HIS A 163 11.48 -8.82 -0.53
N TYR A 164 10.20 -8.47 -0.63
CA TYR A 164 9.31 -9.02 -1.62
C TYR A 164 9.39 -8.21 -2.92
N GLN A 165 10.07 -8.76 -3.92
CA GLN A 165 10.16 -8.16 -5.25
C GLN A 165 9.05 -8.72 -6.13
N ILE A 166 8.15 -7.85 -6.60
CA ILE A 166 7.12 -8.21 -7.56
C ILE A 166 7.76 -8.39 -8.92
N GLU A 167 7.55 -9.56 -9.52
CA GLU A 167 8.05 -9.89 -10.86
C GLU A 167 6.97 -9.78 -11.92
N ASN A 168 5.74 -10.23 -11.60
CA ASN A 168 4.61 -10.21 -12.52
C ASN A 168 3.35 -9.68 -11.85
N ILE A 169 2.53 -9.00 -12.64
CA ILE A 169 1.16 -8.63 -12.30
C ILE A 169 0.22 -9.24 -13.33
N TYR A 170 -0.67 -10.12 -12.86
CA TYR A 170 -1.75 -10.67 -13.67
C TYR A 170 -3.00 -9.82 -13.48
N GLN A 171 -3.63 -9.45 -14.58
CA GLN A 171 -4.79 -8.56 -14.54
C GLN A 171 -5.91 -9.07 -15.44
N THR A 172 -7.10 -9.18 -14.89
CA THR A 172 -8.32 -9.40 -15.65
C THR A 172 -9.11 -8.10 -15.69
N ILE A 173 -9.57 -7.71 -16.88
CA ILE A 173 -10.33 -6.48 -17.11
C ILE A 173 -11.73 -6.86 -17.59
N SER A 174 -12.73 -6.29 -16.95
CA SER A 174 -14.13 -6.43 -17.32
C SER A 174 -14.88 -5.12 -17.20
N SER A 175 -16.09 -5.05 -17.73
CA SER A 175 -16.99 -3.92 -17.51
C SER A 175 -18.13 -4.32 -16.58
N SER A 176 -18.55 -3.42 -15.71
CA SER A 176 -19.69 -3.61 -14.83
C SER A 176 -20.46 -2.29 -14.67
N LYS A 177 -21.50 -2.31 -13.86
CA LYS A 177 -22.21 -1.10 -13.45
C LYS A 177 -22.00 -0.89 -11.96
N VAL A 178 -21.82 0.37 -11.55
CA VAL A 178 -21.72 0.70 -10.13
C VAL A 178 -22.94 0.23 -9.35
N SER A 179 -22.71 -0.37 -8.19
CA SER A 179 -23.74 -0.59 -7.19
C SER A 179 -24.14 0.74 -6.54
N ASN A 180 -25.27 0.73 -5.81
CA ASN A 180 -25.74 1.92 -5.07
C ASN A 180 -24.68 2.44 -4.06
N LYS A 181 -23.93 1.54 -3.43
CA LYS A 181 -22.86 1.90 -2.47
C LYS A 181 -21.68 2.56 -3.19
N GLU A 182 -21.21 1.95 -4.26
CA GLU A 182 -20.10 2.46 -5.07
C GLU A 182 -20.43 3.80 -5.72
N ALA A 183 -21.66 3.96 -6.25
CA ALA A 183 -22.09 5.21 -6.85
C ALA A 183 -22.00 6.39 -5.88
N ARG A 184 -22.38 6.17 -4.60
CA ARG A 184 -22.26 7.20 -3.55
C ARG A 184 -20.80 7.51 -3.22
N LEU A 185 -19.96 6.49 -3.09
CA LEU A 185 -18.53 6.64 -2.77
C LEU A 185 -17.78 7.35 -3.92
N LEU A 186 -18.04 6.93 -5.16
CA LEU A 186 -17.43 7.49 -6.35
C LEU A 186 -18.09 8.81 -6.81
N LYS A 187 -19.08 9.32 -6.07
CA LYS A 187 -19.86 10.53 -6.41
C LYS A 187 -20.36 10.53 -7.85
N THR A 188 -20.87 9.41 -8.30
CA THR A 188 -21.31 9.23 -9.70
C THR A 188 -22.78 8.81 -9.80
N SER A 189 -23.33 8.82 -11.01
CA SER A 189 -24.72 8.41 -11.25
C SER A 189 -24.91 6.91 -11.04
N LEU A 190 -26.10 6.52 -10.58
CA LEU A 190 -26.49 5.12 -10.47
C LEU A 190 -26.41 4.43 -11.83
N ASN A 191 -26.03 3.17 -11.83
CA ASN A 191 -25.87 2.34 -13.04
C ASN A 191 -24.81 2.87 -14.05
N ARG A 192 -23.97 3.83 -13.68
CA ARG A 192 -22.87 4.28 -14.52
C ARG A 192 -21.98 3.07 -14.85
N PRO A 193 -21.61 2.87 -16.15
CA PRO A 193 -20.60 1.88 -16.50
C PRO A 193 -19.26 2.21 -15.84
N VAL A 194 -18.60 1.18 -15.33
CA VAL A 194 -17.26 1.25 -14.74
C VAL A 194 -16.41 0.11 -15.28
N ILE A 195 -15.10 0.24 -15.10
CA ILE A 195 -14.17 -0.84 -15.38
C ILE A 195 -13.90 -1.58 -14.06
N SER A 196 -14.02 -2.89 -14.08
CA SER A 196 -13.66 -3.77 -12.99
C SER A 196 -12.36 -4.48 -13.32
N LEU A 197 -11.42 -4.47 -12.38
CA LEU A 197 -10.13 -5.14 -12.52
C LEU A 197 -9.99 -6.15 -11.39
N ALA A 198 -9.45 -7.34 -11.71
CA ALA A 198 -8.93 -8.26 -10.72
C ALA A 198 -7.42 -8.38 -10.96
N ILE A 199 -6.64 -8.04 -9.96
CA ILE A 199 -5.18 -7.90 -10.04
C ILE A 199 -4.56 -8.89 -9.06
N THR A 200 -3.61 -9.70 -9.53
CA THR A 200 -2.78 -10.55 -8.67
C THR A 200 -1.32 -10.21 -8.89
N ALA A 201 -0.62 -9.81 -7.84
CA ALA A 201 0.82 -9.57 -7.87
C ALA A 201 1.56 -10.80 -7.34
N VAL A 202 2.60 -11.21 -8.06
CA VAL A 202 3.44 -12.34 -7.68
C VAL A 202 4.93 -11.97 -7.67
N THR A 203 5.67 -12.63 -6.80
CA THR A 203 7.13 -12.48 -6.69
C THR A 203 7.86 -13.31 -7.74
N THR A 204 9.18 -13.18 -7.78
CA THR A 204 10.09 -14.00 -8.61
C THR A 204 9.93 -15.51 -8.38
N ASN A 205 9.46 -15.92 -7.19
CA ASN A 205 9.23 -17.33 -6.83
C ASN A 205 7.77 -17.76 -7.08
N GLU A 206 7.03 -17.03 -7.90
CA GLU A 206 5.61 -17.29 -8.20
C GLU A 206 4.69 -17.24 -6.95
N GLN A 207 5.16 -16.67 -5.84
CA GLN A 207 4.35 -16.47 -4.64
C GLN A 207 3.40 -15.31 -4.85
N ALA A 208 2.10 -15.53 -4.71
CA ALA A 208 1.11 -14.48 -4.73
C ALA A 208 1.19 -13.67 -3.42
N VAL A 209 1.35 -12.35 -3.55
CA VAL A 209 1.53 -11.43 -2.41
C VAL A 209 0.38 -10.44 -2.27
N GLU A 210 -0.43 -10.30 -3.31
CA GLU A 210 -1.58 -9.42 -3.33
C GLU A 210 -2.64 -9.94 -4.30
N TYR A 211 -3.89 -9.85 -3.88
CA TYR A 211 -5.06 -9.91 -4.75
C TYR A 211 -5.92 -8.67 -4.50
N THR A 212 -6.21 -7.92 -5.57
CA THR A 212 -7.00 -6.68 -5.46
C THR A 212 -8.11 -6.66 -6.51
N GLU A 213 -9.33 -6.45 -6.05
CA GLU A 213 -10.46 -6.10 -6.92
C GLU A 213 -10.62 -4.58 -6.96
N VAL A 214 -10.76 -4.03 -8.16
CA VAL A 214 -10.86 -2.58 -8.36
C VAL A 214 -12.13 -2.27 -9.14
N VAL A 215 -12.86 -1.29 -8.65
CA VAL A 215 -13.91 -0.61 -9.41
C VAL A 215 -13.41 0.79 -9.71
N VAL A 216 -13.14 1.09 -10.99
CA VAL A 216 -12.55 2.36 -11.41
C VAL A 216 -13.43 3.08 -12.42
N LEU A 217 -13.51 4.41 -12.30
CA LEU A 217 -14.17 5.26 -13.28
C LEU A 217 -13.43 5.15 -14.64
N PRO A 218 -14.14 5.03 -15.76
CA PRO A 218 -13.54 4.73 -17.07
C PRO A 218 -12.40 5.67 -17.47
N GLU A 219 -12.53 6.95 -17.15
CA GLU A 219 -11.54 8.01 -17.44
C GLU A 219 -10.18 7.77 -16.77
N PHE A 220 -10.14 6.98 -15.69
CA PHE A 220 -8.92 6.66 -14.94
C PHE A 220 -8.42 5.22 -15.14
N ALA A 221 -9.17 4.39 -15.88
CA ALA A 221 -8.82 2.97 -16.04
C ALA A 221 -7.45 2.76 -16.69
N ALA A 222 -7.04 3.64 -17.62
CA ALA A 222 -5.75 3.59 -18.28
C ALA A 222 -4.55 3.68 -17.32
N ILE A 223 -4.71 4.32 -16.15
CA ILE A 223 -3.64 4.44 -15.15
C ILE A 223 -3.29 3.06 -14.58
N TYR A 224 -4.30 2.24 -14.30
CA TYR A 224 -4.12 0.88 -13.78
C TYR A 224 -3.41 -0.06 -14.76
N THR A 225 -3.50 0.20 -16.06
CA THR A 225 -2.88 -0.65 -17.08
C THR A 225 -1.41 -0.31 -17.33
N LYS A 226 -0.89 0.79 -16.82
CA LYS A 226 0.52 1.22 -17.03
C LYS A 226 1.55 0.25 -16.49
N ASN A 227 1.26 -0.44 -15.38
CA ASN A 227 2.14 -1.46 -14.83
C ASN A 227 2.26 -2.70 -15.73
N VAL A 228 1.21 -3.03 -16.46
CA VAL A 228 1.16 -4.25 -17.31
C VAL A 228 2.07 -4.12 -18.53
N HIS A 229 2.29 -2.90 -19.03
CA HIS A 229 3.17 -2.66 -20.18
C HIS A 229 4.67 -2.81 -19.89
N GLN A 230 5.07 -2.92 -18.63
CA GLN A 230 6.48 -3.14 -18.24
C GLN A 230 6.84 -4.63 -18.11
N GLY A 231 5.86 -5.52 -18.05
CA GLY A 231 6.04 -6.98 -18.07
C GLY A 231 6.07 -7.58 -19.49
N LYS A 232 6.76 -8.71 -19.66
CA LYS A 232 6.95 -9.35 -20.99
C LYS A 232 5.69 -9.95 -21.63
N GLU A 233 4.60 -10.17 -20.88
CA GLU A 233 3.35 -10.70 -21.42
C GLU A 233 2.14 -10.04 -20.76
N MET A 234 1.27 -9.45 -21.58
CA MET A 234 -0.05 -9.00 -21.17
C MET A 234 -1.08 -10.05 -21.61
N LYS A 235 -1.68 -10.78 -20.68
CA LYS A 235 -2.85 -11.62 -20.97
C LYS A 235 -4.10 -10.82 -20.62
N ILE A 236 -4.75 -10.23 -21.61
CA ILE A 236 -6.05 -9.59 -21.46
C ILE A 236 -7.12 -10.66 -21.69
N TYR A 237 -7.89 -10.96 -20.66
CA TYR A 237 -9.10 -11.74 -20.76
C TYR A 237 -10.30 -10.79 -20.74
N ALA A 238 -10.89 -10.50 -21.89
CA ALA A 238 -12.15 -9.78 -21.96
C ALA A 238 -13.30 -10.80 -21.80
N GLN A 239 -13.96 -10.81 -20.65
CA GLN A 239 -15.31 -11.38 -20.56
C GLN A 239 -16.31 -10.28 -20.93
N ILE A 240 -16.96 -10.43 -22.05
CA ILE A 240 -18.10 -9.63 -22.48
C ILE A 240 -19.32 -10.52 -22.23
N ASP A 241 -20.06 -10.24 -21.15
CA ASP A 241 -21.40 -10.79 -20.90
C ASP A 241 -22.45 -9.89 -21.54
#